data_cf4fbe4a6afc7e626fe6107ae5b312e0
#
_entry.id   cf4fbe4a6afc7e626fe6107ae5b312e0
#
_cell.length_a   1.000
_cell.length_b   1.000
_cell.length_c   1.000
_cell.angle_alpha   90.00
_cell.angle_beta   90.00
_cell.angle_gamma   90.00
#
_symmetry.space_group_name_H-M   'P 1'
#
loop_
_entity.id
_entity.type
_entity.pdbx_description
1 polymer ?
#
loop_
_entity_poly.entity_id
_entity_poly.type
_entity_poly.pdbx_seq_one_letter_code
_entity_poly.pdbx_strand_id
1 'polypeptide(L)'
;MGAMTTTSVYCLFFDSYETLDAMGPIEFLHRVPDVCMRYISVAGASESGSSLVRSAQGFTLKTEIVESLPPGSILLIPGGIGTRSLVMNNLFLQNLAKLVQQSQTCLTVCTGAALLAATGVLDGKPATTNKRAFEWVRGTRPQVRWQQKARWVSTEKFYTSSGVSAGMDMTLGFIADRWGLETAQEIASRCEYLWQNDPDTDPFAHSAEFESA
;
A
#
# COMPACT_ATOMS: atom_id res chain seq x y z
N MET A 1 31.75 7.90 13.33
CA MET A 1 30.95 7.33 12.25
C MET A 1 29.72 6.72 12.92
N GLY A 2 28.59 7.43 12.88
CA GLY A 2 27.30 6.89 13.36
C GLY A 2 26.93 5.69 12.49
N ALA A 3 26.48 4.60 13.11
CA ALA A 3 25.92 3.48 12.36
C ALA A 3 24.76 4.01 11.51
N MET A 4 24.86 3.93 10.19
CA MET A 4 23.75 4.22 9.30
C MET A 4 22.64 3.20 9.61
N THR A 5 21.50 3.69 10.11
CA THR A 5 20.37 2.83 10.45
C THR A 5 19.64 2.47 9.18
N THR A 6 19.78 1.22 8.75
CA THR A 6 19.05 0.69 7.59
C THR A 6 17.54 0.76 7.84
N THR A 7 16.79 1.40 6.95
CA THR A 7 15.33 1.42 6.99
C THR A 7 14.77 0.17 6.30
N SER A 8 14.01 -0.66 7.02
CA SER A 8 13.40 -1.85 6.44
C SER A 8 11.98 -1.57 5.95
N VAL A 9 11.73 -1.89 4.69
CA VAL A 9 10.40 -1.82 4.05
C VAL A 9 9.89 -3.24 3.85
N TYR A 10 8.75 -3.54 4.45
CA TYR A 10 8.06 -4.81 4.37
C TYR A 10 6.89 -4.69 3.41
N CYS A 11 6.97 -5.37 2.27
CA CYS A 11 5.88 -5.42 1.30
C CYS A 11 5.05 -6.68 1.57
N LEU A 12 3.77 -6.50 1.92
CA LEU A 12 2.83 -7.59 2.20
C LEU A 12 2.26 -8.12 0.90
N PHE A 13 2.39 -9.44 0.69
CA PHE A 13 1.81 -10.13 -0.45
C PHE A 13 0.75 -11.14 0.00
N PHE A 14 -0.24 -11.33 -0.84
CA PHE A 14 -1.35 -12.26 -0.66
C PHE A 14 -1.86 -12.74 -2.02
N ASP A 15 -2.61 -13.84 -2.07
CA ASP A 15 -3.13 -14.35 -3.34
C ASP A 15 -4.04 -13.33 -4.03
N SER A 16 -3.88 -13.23 -5.35
CA SER A 16 -4.59 -12.28 -6.23
C SER A 16 -4.33 -10.80 -5.89
N TYR A 17 -3.11 -10.48 -5.40
CA TYR A 17 -2.67 -9.09 -5.32
C TYR A 17 -2.49 -8.48 -6.73
N GLU A 18 -2.67 -7.17 -6.86
CA GLU A 18 -2.39 -6.43 -8.11
C GLU A 18 -0.88 -6.18 -8.22
N THR A 19 -0.26 -6.69 -9.29
CA THR A 19 1.19 -6.67 -9.45
C THR A 19 1.77 -5.27 -9.39
N LEU A 20 1.18 -4.32 -10.11
CA LEU A 20 1.73 -2.96 -10.19
C LEU A 20 1.56 -2.18 -8.88
N ASP A 21 0.53 -2.49 -8.08
CA ASP A 21 0.34 -1.89 -6.75
C ASP A 21 1.52 -2.17 -5.80
N ALA A 22 2.20 -3.30 -6.00
CA ALA A 22 3.40 -3.66 -5.24
C ALA A 22 4.68 -3.22 -5.96
N MET A 23 4.85 -3.62 -7.22
CA MET A 23 6.13 -3.49 -7.92
C MET A 23 6.47 -2.04 -8.28
N GLY A 24 5.46 -1.17 -8.54
CA GLY A 24 5.69 0.26 -8.77
C GLY A 24 6.32 0.95 -7.55
N PRO A 25 5.69 0.89 -6.36
CA PRO A 25 6.29 1.37 -5.12
C PRO A 25 7.65 0.75 -4.78
N ILE A 26 7.81 -0.57 -4.98
CA ILE A 26 9.08 -1.28 -4.72
C ILE A 26 10.19 -0.70 -5.58
N GLU A 27 9.93 -0.42 -6.87
CA GLU A 27 10.90 0.14 -7.81
C GLU A 27 11.49 1.47 -7.32
N PHE A 28 10.68 2.32 -6.67
CA PHE A 28 11.15 3.59 -6.15
C PHE A 28 11.80 3.45 -4.77
N LEU A 29 11.18 2.70 -3.85
CA LEU A 29 11.65 2.55 -2.48
C LEU A 29 13.03 1.88 -2.41
N HIS A 30 13.28 0.88 -3.28
CA HIS A 30 14.56 0.19 -3.29
C HIS A 30 15.72 1.09 -3.75
N ARG A 31 15.44 2.21 -4.43
CA ARG A 31 16.46 3.18 -4.88
C ARG A 31 16.84 4.19 -3.82
N VAL A 32 16.08 4.26 -2.73
CA VAL A 32 16.44 5.13 -1.60
C VAL A 32 17.67 4.55 -0.90
N PRO A 33 18.70 5.34 -0.63
CA PRO A 33 19.88 4.87 0.11
C PRO A 33 19.50 4.27 1.47
N ASP A 34 20.19 3.20 1.86
CA ASP A 34 20.00 2.49 3.14
C ASP A 34 18.58 1.94 3.37
N VAL A 35 17.80 1.72 2.31
CA VAL A 35 16.53 1.00 2.35
C VAL A 35 16.75 -0.47 1.99
N CYS A 36 16.22 -1.37 2.84
CA CYS A 36 16.19 -2.82 2.61
C CYS A 36 14.76 -3.29 2.39
N MET A 37 14.49 -3.90 1.23
CA MET A 37 13.17 -4.45 0.89
C MET A 37 13.01 -5.88 1.43
N ARG A 38 11.85 -6.17 2.02
CA ARG A 38 11.44 -7.50 2.49
C ARG A 38 10.08 -7.86 1.92
N TYR A 39 9.97 -9.04 1.36
CA TYR A 39 8.75 -9.55 0.73
C TYR A 39 8.11 -10.57 1.65
N ILE A 40 7.00 -10.18 2.26
CA ILE A 40 6.39 -10.93 3.36
C ILE A 40 4.95 -11.35 3.04
N SER A 41 4.49 -12.37 3.75
CA SER A 41 3.08 -12.70 3.90
C SER A 41 2.78 -12.97 5.38
N VAL A 42 1.51 -13.12 5.70
CA VAL A 42 1.03 -13.50 7.04
C VAL A 42 0.13 -14.73 6.94
N ALA A 43 -0.11 -15.41 8.04
CA ALA A 43 -1.09 -16.49 8.07
C ALA A 43 -2.46 -15.97 7.60
N GLY A 44 -3.10 -16.71 6.70
CA GLY A 44 -4.36 -16.33 6.05
C GLY A 44 -4.21 -15.50 4.76
N ALA A 45 -2.98 -15.16 4.33
CA ALA A 45 -2.73 -14.42 3.10
C ALA A 45 -2.84 -15.28 1.82
N SER A 46 -2.71 -16.60 1.96
CA SER A 46 -2.82 -17.56 0.87
C SER A 46 -3.82 -18.66 1.26
N GLU A 47 -4.61 -19.11 0.31
CA GLU A 47 -5.57 -20.21 0.51
C GLU A 47 -4.88 -21.52 0.90
N SER A 48 -3.68 -21.76 0.36
CA SER A 48 -2.88 -22.95 0.66
C SER A 48 -2.11 -22.86 1.98
N GLY A 49 -2.07 -21.70 2.64
CA GLY A 49 -1.19 -21.46 3.78
C GLY A 49 0.30 -21.45 3.42
N SER A 50 0.61 -21.42 2.12
CA SER A 50 1.97 -21.47 1.58
C SER A 50 2.66 -20.10 1.65
N SER A 51 3.99 -20.12 1.67
CA SER A 51 4.82 -18.93 1.42
C SER A 51 4.85 -18.49 -0.06
N LEU A 52 4.28 -19.29 -0.96
CA LEU A 52 4.09 -18.93 -2.36
C LEU A 52 2.76 -18.22 -2.52
N VAL A 53 2.77 -17.01 -3.04
CA VAL A 53 1.58 -16.22 -3.36
C VAL A 53 1.55 -15.91 -4.85
N ARG A 54 0.35 -15.86 -5.43
CA ARG A 54 0.15 -15.63 -6.85
C ARG A 54 -0.58 -14.30 -7.07
N SER A 55 -0.04 -13.45 -7.96
CA SER A 55 -0.69 -12.20 -8.35
C SER A 55 -1.93 -12.44 -9.21
N ALA A 56 -2.77 -11.41 -9.34
CA ALA A 56 -3.90 -11.41 -10.29
C ALA A 56 -3.46 -11.63 -11.75
N GLN A 57 -2.24 -11.22 -12.09
CA GLN A 57 -1.64 -11.41 -13.43
C GLN A 57 -0.93 -12.77 -13.59
N GLY A 58 -0.92 -13.61 -12.55
CA GLY A 58 -0.39 -14.97 -12.62
C GLY A 58 1.07 -15.14 -12.21
N PHE A 59 1.77 -14.10 -11.80
CA PHE A 59 3.14 -14.20 -11.28
C PHE A 59 3.13 -14.88 -9.90
N THR A 60 4.06 -15.79 -9.68
CA THR A 60 4.23 -16.44 -8.38
C THR A 60 5.48 -15.89 -7.70
N LEU A 61 5.33 -15.47 -6.46
CA LEU A 61 6.38 -14.92 -5.62
C LEU A 61 6.51 -15.78 -4.36
N LYS A 62 7.75 -16.07 -3.96
CA LYS A 62 8.05 -16.65 -2.65
C LYS A 62 8.21 -15.53 -1.63
N THR A 63 7.46 -15.61 -0.54
CA THR A 63 7.48 -14.65 0.58
C THR A 63 8.05 -15.29 1.84
N GLU A 64 8.40 -14.45 2.81
CA GLU A 64 8.66 -14.84 4.18
C GLU A 64 7.36 -14.71 4.99
N ILE A 65 6.91 -15.76 5.65
CA ILE A 65 5.75 -15.68 6.55
C ILE A 65 6.23 -15.08 7.87
N VAL A 66 5.65 -13.93 8.26
CA VAL A 66 6.05 -13.22 9.46
C VAL A 66 4.87 -13.04 10.43
N GLU A 67 5.17 -12.96 11.73
CA GLU A 67 4.19 -12.69 12.79
C GLU A 67 4.40 -11.32 13.45
N SER A 68 5.54 -10.66 13.16
CA SER A 68 5.90 -9.37 13.75
C SER A 68 6.86 -8.60 12.86
N LEU A 69 6.94 -7.28 13.08
CA LEU A 69 7.89 -6.37 12.43
C LEU A 69 8.80 -5.72 13.46
N PRO A 70 10.08 -5.48 13.14
CA PRO A 70 10.95 -4.67 13.98
C PRO A 70 10.44 -3.23 14.10
N PRO A 71 10.74 -2.53 15.21
CA PRO A 71 10.44 -1.10 15.35
C PRO A 71 11.06 -0.26 14.21
N GLY A 72 10.35 0.79 13.79
CA GLY A 72 10.81 1.66 12.70
C GLY A 72 10.55 1.14 11.29
N SER A 73 9.93 -0.05 11.15
CA SER A 73 9.58 -0.64 9.86
C SER A 73 8.54 0.17 9.10
N ILE A 74 8.64 0.16 7.78
CA ILE A 74 7.61 0.66 6.86
C ILE A 74 6.86 -0.56 6.32
N LEU A 75 5.54 -0.50 6.29
CA LEU A 75 4.67 -1.56 5.75
C LEU A 75 3.99 -1.07 4.47
N LEU A 76 4.21 -1.75 3.36
CA LEU A 76 3.53 -1.52 2.08
C LEU A 76 2.47 -2.60 1.87
N ILE A 77 1.23 -2.20 1.58
CA ILE A 77 0.07 -3.07 1.40
C ILE A 77 -0.52 -2.79 0.01
N PRO A 78 -0.33 -3.65 -0.99
CA PRO A 78 -0.95 -3.53 -2.30
C PRO A 78 -2.45 -3.81 -2.24
N GLY A 79 -3.17 -3.46 -3.30
CA GLY A 79 -4.52 -3.90 -3.53
C GLY A 79 -4.58 -5.15 -4.41
N GLY A 80 -5.70 -5.30 -5.09
CA GLY A 80 -6.00 -6.43 -5.96
C GLY A 80 -7.33 -7.09 -5.61
N ILE A 81 -7.78 -7.99 -6.47
CA ILE A 81 -9.07 -8.66 -6.27
C ILE A 81 -9.08 -9.54 -5.01
N GLY A 82 -7.93 -10.05 -4.57
CA GLY A 82 -7.77 -10.82 -3.34
C GLY A 82 -8.20 -10.08 -2.07
N THR A 83 -8.21 -8.73 -2.09
CA THR A 83 -8.69 -7.93 -0.95
C THR A 83 -10.16 -8.21 -0.62
N ARG A 84 -10.96 -8.64 -1.62
CA ARG A 84 -12.40 -8.92 -1.45
C ARG A 84 -12.67 -10.06 -0.45
N SER A 85 -11.88 -11.13 -0.51
CA SER A 85 -11.97 -12.24 0.44
C SER A 85 -11.26 -11.93 1.76
N LEU A 86 -10.13 -11.22 1.69
CA LEU A 86 -9.29 -10.96 2.86
C LEU A 86 -9.92 -9.99 3.86
N VAL A 87 -10.78 -9.04 3.42
CA VAL A 87 -11.53 -8.16 4.36
C VAL A 87 -12.49 -8.94 5.28
N MET A 88 -12.82 -10.19 4.92
CA MET A 88 -13.67 -11.10 5.71
C MET A 88 -12.86 -12.18 6.45
N ASN A 89 -11.55 -12.23 6.24
CA ASN A 89 -10.68 -13.24 6.85
C ASN A 89 -10.13 -12.74 8.20
N ASN A 90 -10.75 -13.18 9.28
CA ASN A 90 -10.38 -12.75 10.64
C ASN A 90 -8.93 -13.08 11.00
N LEU A 91 -8.40 -14.24 10.56
CA LEU A 91 -7.01 -14.63 10.84
C LEU A 91 -6.03 -13.66 10.17
N PHE A 92 -6.27 -13.37 8.88
CA PHE A 92 -5.48 -12.39 8.13
C PHE A 92 -5.53 -11.00 8.78
N LEU A 93 -6.74 -10.50 9.10
CA LEU A 93 -6.92 -9.16 9.67
C LEU A 93 -6.28 -9.01 11.05
N GLN A 94 -6.32 -10.03 11.90
CA GLN A 94 -5.64 -10.02 13.19
C GLN A 94 -4.12 -9.94 13.04
N ASN A 95 -3.54 -10.69 12.11
CA ASN A 95 -2.11 -10.64 11.82
C ASN A 95 -1.73 -9.28 11.19
N LEU A 96 -2.51 -8.79 10.22
CA LEU A 96 -2.31 -7.47 9.63
C LEU A 96 -2.34 -6.37 10.70
N ALA A 97 -3.32 -6.38 11.61
CA ALA A 97 -3.43 -5.39 12.67
C ALA A 97 -2.17 -5.34 13.58
N LYS A 98 -1.59 -6.50 13.90
CA LYS A 98 -0.32 -6.58 14.66
C LYS A 98 0.83 -5.91 13.89
N LEU A 99 0.99 -6.23 12.60
CA LEU A 99 2.04 -5.63 11.76
C LEU A 99 1.85 -4.10 11.66
N VAL A 100 0.61 -3.64 11.47
CA VAL A 100 0.27 -2.21 11.43
C VAL A 100 0.63 -1.51 12.74
N GLN A 101 0.34 -2.10 13.89
CA GLN A 101 0.69 -1.51 15.19
C GLN A 101 2.21 -1.34 15.34
N GLN A 102 2.99 -2.32 14.90
CA GLN A 102 4.45 -2.35 15.03
C GLN A 102 5.15 -1.48 13.98
N SER A 103 4.53 -1.25 12.81
CA SER A 103 5.12 -0.40 11.79
C SER A 103 5.12 1.08 12.19
N GLN A 104 6.16 1.80 11.80
CA GLN A 104 6.23 3.26 11.93
C GLN A 104 5.30 3.95 10.94
N THR A 105 5.28 3.45 9.69
CA THR A 105 4.47 4.00 8.60
C THR A 105 3.85 2.86 7.81
N CYS A 106 2.59 3.05 7.36
CA CYS A 106 1.91 2.15 6.46
C CYS A 106 1.54 2.87 5.16
N LEU A 107 1.92 2.30 4.03
CA LEU A 107 1.52 2.74 2.70
C LEU A 107 0.52 1.72 2.15
N THR A 108 -0.60 2.19 1.62
CA THR A 108 -1.57 1.31 0.93
C THR A 108 -1.83 1.81 -0.47
N VAL A 109 -1.90 0.90 -1.42
CA VAL A 109 -2.23 1.21 -2.81
C VAL A 109 -3.58 0.60 -3.15
N CYS A 110 -4.40 1.36 -3.88
CA CYS A 110 -5.65 0.85 -4.45
C CYS A 110 -6.59 0.29 -3.35
N THR A 111 -7.09 -0.93 -3.53
CA THR A 111 -7.95 -1.61 -2.56
C THR A 111 -7.22 -2.13 -1.32
N GLY A 112 -5.90 -1.97 -1.23
CA GLY A 112 -5.14 -2.21 0.00
C GLY A 112 -5.64 -1.36 1.18
N ALA A 113 -6.20 -0.18 0.89
CA ALA A 113 -6.84 0.67 1.89
C ALA A 113 -8.05 -0.01 2.56
N ALA A 114 -8.76 -0.91 1.88
CA ALA A 114 -9.86 -1.68 2.47
C ALA A 114 -9.35 -2.64 3.55
N LEU A 115 -8.20 -3.31 3.31
CA LEU A 115 -7.58 -4.20 4.30
C LEU A 115 -7.17 -3.41 5.54
N LEU A 116 -6.52 -2.26 5.34
CA LEU A 116 -6.11 -1.40 6.45
C LEU A 116 -7.33 -0.87 7.23
N ALA A 117 -8.38 -0.42 6.53
CA ALA A 117 -9.61 0.06 7.13
C ALA A 117 -10.34 -1.03 7.93
N ALA A 118 -10.37 -2.27 7.42
CA ALA A 118 -11.00 -3.40 8.10
C ALA A 118 -10.38 -3.72 9.46
N THR A 119 -9.11 -3.35 9.70
CA THR A 119 -8.49 -3.44 11.04
C THR A 119 -8.97 -2.37 12.02
N GLY A 120 -9.73 -1.35 11.58
CA GLY A 120 -10.23 -0.25 12.40
C GLY A 120 -9.25 0.91 12.62
N VAL A 121 -8.01 0.80 12.19
CA VAL A 121 -6.95 1.81 12.48
C VAL A 121 -7.16 3.14 11.73
N LEU A 122 -7.99 3.16 10.69
CA LEU A 122 -8.34 4.35 9.92
C LEU A 122 -9.60 5.07 10.40
N ASP A 123 -10.29 4.58 11.44
CA ASP A 123 -11.52 5.21 11.94
C ASP A 123 -11.30 6.68 12.28
N GLY A 124 -12.17 7.55 11.77
CA GLY A 124 -12.10 8.99 11.93
C GLY A 124 -10.94 9.69 11.19
N LYS A 125 -10.08 8.95 10.46
CA LYS A 125 -8.95 9.52 9.71
C LYS A 125 -9.32 9.72 8.24
N PRO A 126 -8.70 10.70 7.55
CA PRO A 126 -8.83 10.82 6.11
C PRO A 126 -8.06 9.69 5.40
N ALA A 127 -8.65 9.17 4.32
CA ALA A 127 -8.03 8.17 3.46
C ALA A 127 -8.65 8.20 2.06
N THR A 128 -7.95 7.62 1.09
CA THR A 128 -8.50 7.38 -0.24
C THR A 128 -8.24 5.95 -0.70
N THR A 129 -8.82 5.58 -1.84
CA THR A 129 -8.71 4.25 -2.42
C THR A 129 -8.93 4.30 -3.93
N ASN A 130 -8.85 3.16 -4.59
CA ASN A 130 -9.16 2.98 -6.01
C ASN A 130 -10.52 3.57 -6.37
N LYS A 131 -10.62 4.36 -7.45
CA LYS A 131 -11.86 5.06 -7.82
C LYS A 131 -12.93 4.11 -8.33
N ARG A 132 -12.56 3.07 -9.07
CA ARG A 132 -13.51 2.05 -9.56
C ARG A 132 -14.11 1.21 -8.43
N ALA A 133 -13.37 1.01 -7.33
CA ALA A 133 -13.82 0.25 -6.17
C ALA A 133 -14.21 1.15 -4.99
N PHE A 134 -14.33 2.48 -5.20
CA PHE A 134 -14.46 3.46 -4.13
C PHE A 134 -15.67 3.17 -3.23
N GLU A 135 -16.83 2.94 -3.81
CA GLU A 135 -18.08 2.69 -3.08
C GLU A 135 -18.02 1.38 -2.28
N TRP A 136 -17.42 0.33 -2.87
CA TRP A 136 -17.20 -0.92 -2.16
C TRP A 136 -16.29 -0.72 -0.95
N VAL A 137 -15.14 -0.03 -1.13
CA VAL A 137 -14.20 0.21 -0.02
C VAL A 137 -14.84 1.08 1.05
N ARG A 138 -15.54 2.14 0.67
CA ARG A 138 -16.30 3.01 1.59
C ARG A 138 -17.29 2.20 2.42
N GLY A 139 -18.01 1.28 1.78
CA GLY A 139 -18.97 0.39 2.43
C GLY A 139 -18.35 -0.58 3.43
N THR A 140 -17.07 -0.98 3.27
CA THR A 140 -16.39 -1.88 4.22
C THR A 140 -16.13 -1.22 5.58
N ARG A 141 -15.87 0.09 5.59
CA ARG A 141 -15.62 0.85 6.83
C ARG A 141 -16.09 2.31 6.70
N PRO A 142 -17.39 2.59 6.92
CA PRO A 142 -17.96 3.94 6.79
C PRO A 142 -17.41 4.96 7.81
N GLN A 143 -16.77 4.51 8.89
CA GLN A 143 -16.15 5.35 9.92
C GLN A 143 -14.91 6.11 9.42
N VAL A 144 -14.33 5.72 8.29
CA VAL A 144 -13.19 6.39 7.66
C VAL A 144 -13.70 7.62 6.89
N ARG A 145 -12.96 8.73 6.94
CA ARG A 145 -13.28 9.95 6.17
C ARG A 145 -12.72 9.83 4.75
N TRP A 146 -13.40 9.06 3.92
CA TRP A 146 -12.98 8.78 2.55
C TRP A 146 -12.96 10.02 1.66
N GLN A 147 -11.82 10.26 0.97
CA GLN A 147 -11.57 11.40 0.08
C GLN A 147 -11.61 10.93 -1.38
N GLN A 148 -12.74 11.10 -2.06
CA GLN A 148 -12.93 10.59 -3.42
C GLN A 148 -12.05 11.30 -4.45
N LYS A 149 -11.82 12.62 -4.29
CA LYS A 149 -11.06 13.43 -5.26
C LYS A 149 -9.54 13.24 -5.14
N ALA A 150 -9.06 12.86 -3.97
CA ALA A 150 -7.64 12.76 -3.69
C ALA A 150 -6.97 11.64 -4.51
N ARG A 151 -5.80 11.92 -5.04
CA ARG A 151 -4.91 10.94 -5.66
C ARG A 151 -4.22 10.09 -4.60
N TRP A 152 -3.76 10.72 -3.53
CA TRP A 152 -3.39 10.04 -2.29
C TRP A 152 -3.68 10.95 -1.09
N VAL A 153 -3.76 10.33 0.07
CA VAL A 153 -3.95 11.02 1.35
C VAL A 153 -2.84 10.56 2.28
N SER A 154 -2.16 11.51 2.90
CA SER A 154 -1.15 11.27 3.93
C SER A 154 -1.62 11.76 5.29
N THR A 155 -1.25 11.02 6.31
CA THR A 155 -1.35 11.38 7.72
C THR A 155 0.01 11.10 8.37
N GLU A 156 0.15 11.34 9.66
CA GLU A 156 1.41 11.06 10.37
C GLU A 156 1.92 9.62 10.15
N LYS A 157 1.04 8.63 10.14
CA LYS A 157 1.39 7.20 10.01
C LYS A 157 0.96 6.55 8.70
N PHE A 158 -0.14 7.02 8.10
CA PHE A 158 -0.80 6.31 7.01
C PHE A 158 -0.74 7.11 5.70
N TYR A 159 -0.31 6.45 4.63
CA TYR A 159 -0.39 6.94 3.26
C TYR A 159 -1.32 6.00 2.49
N THR A 160 -2.38 6.53 1.90
CA THR A 160 -3.35 5.75 1.14
C THR A 160 -3.50 6.35 -0.24
N SER A 161 -3.37 5.56 -1.30
CA SER A 161 -3.48 6.06 -2.67
C SER A 161 -4.69 5.51 -3.41
N SER A 162 -5.03 6.21 -4.47
CA SER A 162 -5.93 5.77 -5.52
C SER A 162 -5.40 4.52 -6.23
N GLY A 163 -5.97 4.17 -7.41
CA GLY A 163 -5.65 2.92 -8.09
C GLY A 163 -4.31 2.92 -8.79
N VAL A 164 -3.71 1.76 -8.80
CA VAL A 164 -2.56 1.31 -9.59
C VAL A 164 -1.43 2.35 -9.70
N SER A 165 -1.41 3.20 -10.73
CA SER A 165 -0.34 4.18 -10.96
C SER A 165 -0.25 5.26 -9.88
N ALA A 166 -1.35 5.59 -9.21
CA ALA A 166 -1.34 6.54 -8.10
C ALA A 166 -0.50 6.07 -6.91
N GLY A 167 -0.30 4.75 -6.76
CA GLY A 167 0.61 4.19 -5.77
C GLY A 167 2.06 4.59 -5.99
N MET A 168 2.48 4.77 -7.24
CA MET A 168 3.82 5.26 -7.58
C MET A 168 3.96 6.74 -7.19
N ASP A 169 2.97 7.58 -7.52
CA ASP A 169 2.99 9.00 -7.17
C ASP A 169 2.99 9.21 -5.65
N MET A 170 2.14 8.47 -4.93
CA MET A 170 2.13 8.47 -3.46
C MET A 170 3.47 8.05 -2.88
N THR A 171 4.13 7.05 -3.46
CA THR A 171 5.42 6.57 -2.98
C THR A 171 6.50 7.62 -3.13
N LEU A 172 6.53 8.34 -4.25
CA LEU A 172 7.43 9.49 -4.42
C LEU A 172 7.09 10.62 -3.43
N GLY A 173 5.80 10.87 -3.17
CA GLY A 173 5.36 11.81 -2.12
C GLY A 173 5.87 11.39 -0.73
N PHE A 174 5.74 10.12 -0.38
CA PHE A 174 6.29 9.58 0.86
C PHE A 174 7.82 9.69 0.94
N ILE A 175 8.53 9.43 -0.18
CA ILE A 175 9.99 9.60 -0.26
C ILE A 175 10.36 11.07 -0.05
N ALA A 176 9.62 12.00 -0.67
CA ALA A 176 9.83 13.44 -0.49
C ALA A 176 9.65 13.88 0.97
N ASP A 177 8.61 13.38 1.64
CA ASP A 177 8.32 13.70 3.04
C ASP A 177 9.40 13.16 4.00
N ARG A 178 9.97 11.98 3.70
CA ARG A 178 10.88 11.30 4.62
C ARG A 178 12.36 11.54 4.32
N TRP A 179 12.75 11.64 3.06
CA TRP A 179 14.16 11.75 2.62
C TRP A 179 14.43 13.00 1.78
N GLY A 180 13.42 13.86 1.61
CA GLY A 180 13.53 15.11 0.90
C GLY A 180 13.07 15.06 -0.55
N LEU A 181 12.58 16.21 -1.02
CA LEU A 181 12.04 16.40 -2.38
C LEU A 181 13.07 16.06 -3.47
N GLU A 182 14.33 16.45 -3.27
CA GLU A 182 15.42 16.20 -4.22
C GLU A 182 15.62 14.69 -4.44
N THR A 183 15.59 13.89 -3.38
CA THR A 183 15.68 12.42 -3.47
C THR A 183 14.54 11.84 -4.30
N ALA A 184 13.30 12.30 -4.07
CA ALA A 184 12.14 11.84 -4.83
C ALA A 184 12.25 12.20 -6.32
N GLN A 185 12.67 13.43 -6.64
CA GLN A 185 12.85 13.91 -8.01
C GLN A 185 13.97 13.16 -8.75
N GLU A 186 15.09 12.89 -8.06
CA GLU A 186 16.19 12.10 -8.63
C GLU A 186 15.73 10.67 -8.96
N ILE A 187 14.99 10.02 -8.05
CA ILE A 187 14.46 8.67 -8.27
C ILE A 187 13.48 8.67 -9.45
N ALA A 188 12.54 9.63 -9.50
CA ALA A 188 11.61 9.75 -10.61
C ALA A 188 12.35 9.93 -11.95
N SER A 189 13.37 10.78 -11.99
CA SER A 189 14.21 11.03 -13.17
C SER A 189 14.96 9.78 -13.63
N ARG A 190 15.57 9.03 -12.69
CA ARG A 190 16.28 7.78 -13.00
C ARG A 190 15.35 6.68 -13.54
N CYS A 191 14.07 6.72 -13.15
CA CYS A 191 13.05 5.80 -13.65
C CYS A 191 12.36 6.32 -14.92
N GLU A 192 12.76 7.49 -15.45
CA GLU A 192 12.07 8.17 -16.56
C GLU A 192 10.56 8.33 -16.31
N TYR A 193 10.19 8.56 -15.05
CA TYR A 193 8.81 8.62 -14.59
C TYR A 193 8.34 10.07 -14.42
N LEU A 194 7.22 10.40 -15.07
CA LEU A 194 6.56 11.69 -14.91
C LEU A 194 5.70 11.68 -13.62
N TRP A 195 6.26 12.21 -12.55
CA TRP A 195 5.59 12.24 -11.26
C TRP A 195 4.45 13.26 -11.24
N GLN A 196 3.24 12.79 -11.03
CA GLN A 196 2.10 13.64 -10.71
C GLN A 196 2.11 13.91 -9.20
N ASN A 197 2.60 15.07 -8.80
CA ASN A 197 2.90 15.42 -7.42
C ASN A 197 1.78 16.17 -6.68
N ASP A 198 0.59 16.29 -7.28
CA ASP A 198 -0.61 16.85 -6.62
C ASP A 198 -1.40 15.73 -5.92
N PRO A 199 -1.44 15.71 -4.55
CA PRO A 199 -2.17 14.69 -3.81
C PRO A 199 -3.69 14.86 -3.89
N ASP A 200 -4.19 16.08 -4.13
CA ASP A 200 -5.59 16.42 -3.96
C ASP A 200 -6.43 16.15 -5.20
N THR A 201 -5.77 15.97 -6.36
CA THR A 201 -6.45 15.84 -7.65
C THR A 201 -6.15 14.50 -8.33
N ASP A 202 -7.14 13.60 -8.35
CA ASP A 202 -7.07 12.38 -9.14
C ASP A 202 -7.84 12.57 -10.46
N PRO A 203 -7.19 12.40 -11.63
CA PRO A 203 -7.86 12.49 -12.92
C PRO A 203 -9.05 11.53 -13.09
N PHE A 204 -9.05 10.43 -12.33
CA PHE A 204 -10.09 9.39 -12.37
C PHE A 204 -11.21 9.58 -11.33
N ALA A 205 -11.18 10.68 -10.56
CA ALA A 205 -12.16 10.93 -9.48
C ALA A 205 -13.62 11.07 -9.99
N HIS A 206 -13.81 11.42 -11.26
CA HIS A 206 -15.11 11.62 -11.89
C HIS A 206 -15.58 10.45 -12.74
N SER A 207 -14.80 9.38 -12.84
CA SER A 207 -15.14 8.20 -13.66
C SER A 207 -16.12 7.26 -12.96
N ALA A 208 -17.21 7.81 -12.40
CA ALA A 208 -18.37 7.04 -11.93
C ALA A 208 -19.07 6.22 -13.06
N GLU A 209 -18.66 6.42 -14.31
CA GLU A 209 -19.18 5.73 -15.50
C GLU A 209 -18.62 4.30 -15.69
N PHE A 210 -17.70 3.83 -14.84
CA PHE A 210 -17.09 2.50 -14.98
C PHE A 210 -17.70 1.42 -14.06
N GLU A 211 -18.83 1.70 -13.39
CA GLU A 211 -19.49 0.71 -12.50
C GLU A 211 -20.32 -0.36 -13.23
N SER A 212 -20.34 -0.37 -14.56
CA SER A 212 -21.16 -1.30 -15.35
C SER A 212 -20.35 -2.05 -16.43
N ALA A 213 -19.27 -2.71 -16.04
CA ALA A 213 -18.61 -3.68 -16.93
C ALA A 213 -18.08 -4.88 -16.14
#